data_e8917fd4bb38c0835c8662647bdf0bee
#
_entry.id   e8917fd4bb38c0835c8662647bdf0bee
#
_cell.length_a   1.000
_cell.length_b   1.000
_cell.length_c   1.000
_cell.angle_alpha   90.00
_cell.angle_beta   90.00
_cell.angle_gamma   90.00
#
_symmetry.space_group_name_H-M   'P 1'
#
loop_
_entity.id
_entity.type
_entity.pdbx_description
1 polymer ?
#
loop_
_entity_poly.entity_id
_entity_poly.type
_entity_poly.pdbx_seq_one_letter_code
_entity_poly.pdbx_strand_id
1 'polypeptide(L)'
;MADLAPQSVPTPPPGPALATREALRRTARWRRQIFAVTWIAYAGFYFVRQAFSVAKLGILDDPLVNGVLTEQVLGVLDAVYLAAYAAGQFLWGMWADRFGPRVVVAGGMVGAVVAACAMGLSSAVLVFGGAMVVQGLAQSAGWAPLCKNMGSFFPVRERGRVLGVWSSNYAFGGLAAPPFLGWWAYEVFGSWHAAFFAGAVTLAVVLAVFLVFQRNTPQDVGLPDPNRTDEEPAAAGEAAPPRRRALSLYKEALRDRMVLTLGAAYFLLKPARYAILLWGPVIVSRQLPEVGKVGATLIPVAFGVAGVLAPILIGWVSDTVFRSRRVPPCVLALLLLTVALALFMPLTATGSAVVMIAVLAVIGLAVYAADAMISCVAAVDFGSAGGAGTAAGLVNGCGSVGAILGGLLPGFLSGTTLFYGFAAAALLAGLLMLPQWNRLPAAAS
;
A
#
# COMPACT_ATOMS: atom_id res chain seq x y z
N MET A 1 42.48 64.12 -17.39
CA MET A 1 41.81 63.55 -16.21
C MET A 1 41.12 62.28 -16.67
N ALA A 2 41.77 61.12 -16.46
CA ALA A 2 41.21 59.85 -16.80
C ALA A 2 40.54 59.27 -15.54
N ASP A 3 39.25 59.02 -15.65
CA ASP A 3 38.38 58.48 -14.60
C ASP A 3 38.72 57.03 -14.35
N LEU A 4 39.35 56.72 -13.20
CA LEU A 4 39.64 55.36 -12.75
C LEU A 4 38.40 54.86 -12.00
N ALA A 5 37.54 54.07 -12.69
CA ALA A 5 36.47 53.30 -12.07
C ALA A 5 37.05 52.30 -11.03
N PRO A 6 36.47 52.16 -9.85
CA PRO A 6 36.97 51.25 -8.84
C PRO A 6 36.81 49.80 -9.31
N GLN A 7 37.92 49.07 -9.44
CA GLN A 7 37.92 47.64 -9.67
C GLN A 7 37.22 46.92 -8.51
N SER A 8 36.13 46.17 -8.80
CA SER A 8 35.46 45.33 -7.84
C SER A 8 36.41 44.23 -7.35
N VAL A 9 36.78 44.29 -6.08
CA VAL A 9 37.58 43.21 -5.44
C VAL A 9 36.75 41.95 -5.45
N PRO A 10 37.26 40.84 -6.03
CA PRO A 10 36.54 39.58 -6.00
C PRO A 10 36.36 39.11 -4.55
N THR A 11 35.13 38.81 -4.14
CA THR A 11 34.86 38.24 -2.82
C THR A 11 35.61 36.92 -2.72
N PRO A 12 36.38 36.69 -1.64
CA PRO A 12 37.12 35.44 -1.44
C PRO A 12 36.16 34.25 -1.41
N PRO A 13 36.53 33.08 -1.95
CA PRO A 13 35.70 31.89 -1.91
C PRO A 13 35.38 31.52 -0.45
N PRO A 14 34.15 31.02 -0.16
CA PRO A 14 33.77 30.64 1.19
C PRO A 14 34.74 29.63 1.79
N GLY A 15 35.16 29.84 3.02
CA GLY A 15 36.09 28.94 3.70
C GLY A 15 35.54 27.52 3.84
N PRO A 16 36.40 26.48 3.94
CA PRO A 16 36.02 25.07 3.87
C PRO A 16 34.88 24.65 4.85
N ALA A 17 34.79 25.26 6.01
CA ALA A 17 33.72 25.00 6.98
C ALA A 17 32.34 25.56 6.54
N LEU A 18 32.30 26.66 5.82
CA LEU A 18 31.08 27.26 5.26
C LEU A 18 30.58 26.45 4.06
N ALA A 19 31.50 26.02 3.18
CA ALA A 19 31.19 25.15 2.05
C ALA A 19 30.60 23.80 2.51
N THR A 20 31.11 23.21 3.59
CA THR A 20 30.59 21.98 4.18
C THR A 20 29.18 22.17 4.76
N ARG A 21 28.92 23.30 5.45
CA ARG A 21 27.58 23.59 5.99
C ARG A 21 26.53 23.82 4.90
N GLU A 22 26.90 24.49 3.82
CA GLU A 22 26.02 24.67 2.66
C GLU A 22 25.68 23.33 1.97
N ALA A 23 26.69 22.48 1.76
CA ALA A 23 26.48 21.16 1.19
C ALA A 23 25.53 20.31 2.05
N LEU A 24 25.68 20.31 3.39
CA LEU A 24 24.78 19.62 4.30
C LEU A 24 23.34 20.18 4.25
N ARG A 25 23.16 21.49 4.21
CA ARG A 25 21.84 22.12 4.07
C ARG A 25 21.18 21.78 2.73
N ARG A 26 21.94 21.78 1.64
CA ARG A 26 21.47 21.39 0.32
C ARG A 26 21.01 19.92 0.29
N THR A 27 21.79 19.03 0.85
CA THR A 27 21.45 17.60 0.98
C THR A 27 20.17 17.42 1.79
N ALA A 28 20.06 18.06 2.95
CA ALA A 28 18.87 17.98 3.81
C ALA A 28 17.61 18.54 3.12
N ARG A 29 17.74 19.60 2.31
CA ARG A 29 16.65 20.18 1.54
C ARG A 29 16.14 19.19 0.49
N TRP A 30 17.04 18.60 -0.30
CA TRP A 30 16.69 17.63 -1.32
C TRP A 30 16.09 16.36 -0.74
N ARG A 31 16.62 15.82 0.35
CA ARG A 31 16.05 14.68 1.06
C ARG A 31 14.61 14.94 1.52
N ARG A 32 14.36 16.11 2.13
CA ARG A 32 13.00 16.51 2.53
C ARG A 32 12.05 16.68 1.34
N GLN A 33 12.52 17.28 0.24
CA GLN A 33 11.75 17.46 -0.99
C GLN A 33 11.38 16.11 -1.61
N ILE A 34 12.34 15.21 -1.81
CA ILE A 34 12.10 13.88 -2.38
C ILE A 34 11.17 13.07 -1.48
N PHE A 35 11.37 13.10 -0.16
CA PHE A 35 10.46 12.48 0.80
C PHE A 35 9.03 12.99 0.62
N ALA A 36 8.82 14.29 0.64
CA ALA A 36 7.48 14.89 0.56
C ALA A 36 6.81 14.59 -0.80
N VAL A 37 7.54 14.78 -1.90
CA VAL A 37 7.01 14.55 -3.26
C VAL A 37 6.65 13.09 -3.49
N THR A 38 7.50 12.16 -3.08
CA THR A 38 7.22 10.72 -3.24
C THR A 38 6.13 10.23 -2.29
N TRP A 39 6.03 10.82 -1.09
CA TRP A 39 4.96 10.57 -0.14
C TRP A 39 3.60 11.01 -0.71
N ILE A 40 3.51 12.24 -1.21
CA ILE A 40 2.30 12.78 -1.86
C ILE A 40 1.96 11.98 -3.12
N ALA A 41 2.96 11.59 -3.92
CA ALA A 41 2.78 10.79 -5.12
C ALA A 41 2.09 9.47 -4.81
N TYR A 42 2.56 8.73 -3.80
CA TYR A 42 1.96 7.45 -3.46
C TYR A 42 0.59 7.59 -2.79
N ALA A 43 0.41 8.59 -1.92
CA ALA A 43 -0.89 8.93 -1.35
C ALA A 43 -1.90 9.31 -2.45
N GLY A 44 -1.46 10.05 -3.47
CA GLY A 44 -2.29 10.45 -4.62
C GLY A 44 -2.89 9.28 -5.39
N PHE A 45 -2.16 8.18 -5.57
CA PHE A 45 -2.71 6.98 -6.22
C PHE A 45 -3.95 6.43 -5.51
N TYR A 46 -4.08 6.61 -4.20
CA TYR A 46 -5.23 6.12 -3.44
C TYR A 46 -6.53 6.85 -3.80
N PHE A 47 -6.48 8.10 -4.21
CA PHE A 47 -7.69 8.84 -4.62
C PHE A 47 -8.33 8.22 -5.85
N VAL A 48 -7.55 7.76 -6.82
CA VAL A 48 -8.08 7.02 -7.97
C VAL A 48 -8.42 5.57 -7.60
N ARG A 49 -7.64 4.94 -6.72
CA ARG A 49 -7.90 3.56 -6.25
C ARG A 49 -9.24 3.44 -5.54
N GLN A 50 -9.58 4.39 -4.70
CA GLN A 50 -10.80 4.38 -3.91
C GLN A 50 -12.02 4.91 -4.66
N ALA A 51 -11.83 5.54 -5.83
CA ALA A 51 -12.94 6.08 -6.62
C ALA A 51 -13.97 5.02 -6.99
N PHE A 52 -13.52 3.82 -7.38
CA PHE A 52 -14.44 2.72 -7.71
C PHE A 52 -15.19 2.20 -6.47
N SER A 53 -14.53 2.09 -5.31
CA SER A 53 -15.18 1.70 -4.06
C SER A 53 -16.31 2.66 -3.67
N VAL A 54 -16.08 3.95 -3.82
CA VAL A 54 -17.08 5.00 -3.55
C VAL A 54 -18.17 5.00 -4.61
N ALA A 55 -17.82 4.89 -5.89
CA ALA A 55 -18.77 4.89 -7.02
C ALA A 55 -19.77 3.73 -6.96
N LYS A 56 -19.38 2.57 -6.40
CA LYS A 56 -20.29 1.41 -6.23
C LYS A 56 -21.60 1.76 -5.54
N LEU A 57 -21.58 2.66 -4.55
CA LEU A 57 -22.80 3.13 -3.87
C LEU A 57 -23.83 3.72 -4.84
N GLY A 58 -23.35 4.56 -5.76
CA GLY A 58 -24.24 5.18 -6.74
C GLY A 58 -24.57 4.25 -7.92
N ILE A 59 -23.62 3.44 -8.37
CA ILE A 59 -23.83 2.46 -9.46
C ILE A 59 -24.93 1.45 -9.08
N LEU A 60 -24.92 0.95 -7.85
CA LEU A 60 -25.91 -0.03 -7.39
C LEU A 60 -27.32 0.58 -7.19
N ASP A 61 -27.38 1.88 -6.92
CA ASP A 61 -28.66 2.62 -6.77
C ASP A 61 -29.17 3.20 -8.09
N ASP A 62 -28.35 3.24 -9.15
CA ASP A 62 -28.72 3.85 -10.43
C ASP A 62 -29.49 2.86 -11.31
N PRO A 63 -30.80 3.08 -11.55
CA PRO A 63 -31.64 2.17 -12.33
C PRO A 63 -31.18 2.00 -13.79
N LEU A 64 -30.40 2.95 -14.31
CA LEU A 64 -29.93 2.91 -15.70
C LEU A 64 -28.75 1.96 -15.90
N VAL A 65 -27.99 1.70 -14.84
CA VAL A 65 -26.74 0.94 -14.94
C VAL A 65 -26.68 -0.29 -14.04
N ASN A 66 -27.47 -0.37 -12.97
CA ASN A 66 -27.42 -1.48 -12.01
C ASN A 66 -27.81 -2.85 -12.60
N GLY A 67 -28.57 -2.87 -13.68
CA GLY A 67 -28.88 -4.09 -14.44
C GLY A 67 -27.71 -4.60 -15.29
N VAL A 68 -26.69 -3.77 -15.54
CA VAL A 68 -25.49 -4.09 -16.34
C VAL A 68 -24.26 -4.19 -15.46
N LEU A 69 -24.05 -3.21 -14.59
CA LEU A 69 -22.99 -3.18 -13.58
C LEU A 69 -23.52 -3.77 -12.26
N THR A 70 -23.91 -5.04 -12.31
CA THR A 70 -24.41 -5.79 -11.15
C THR A 70 -23.32 -5.99 -10.09
N GLU A 71 -23.70 -6.37 -8.87
CA GLU A 71 -22.73 -6.68 -7.81
C GLU A 71 -21.68 -7.72 -8.22
N GLN A 72 -22.12 -8.75 -8.95
CA GLN A 72 -21.24 -9.79 -9.46
C GLN A 72 -20.21 -9.20 -10.45
N VAL A 73 -20.67 -8.34 -11.37
CA VAL A 73 -19.78 -7.65 -12.31
C VAL A 73 -18.81 -6.74 -11.57
N LEU A 74 -19.26 -5.98 -10.56
CA LEU A 74 -18.38 -5.13 -9.75
C LEU A 74 -17.33 -5.95 -8.98
N GLY A 75 -17.71 -7.13 -8.48
CA GLY A 75 -16.78 -8.06 -7.83
C GLY A 75 -15.74 -8.62 -8.80
N VAL A 76 -16.15 -8.99 -10.01
CA VAL A 76 -15.23 -9.44 -11.07
C VAL A 76 -14.27 -8.32 -11.47
N LEU A 77 -14.75 -7.08 -11.58
CA LEU A 77 -13.92 -5.92 -11.89
C LEU A 77 -12.86 -5.65 -10.82
N ASP A 78 -13.20 -5.77 -9.53
CA ASP A 78 -12.20 -5.72 -8.45
C ASP A 78 -11.15 -6.84 -8.57
N ALA A 79 -11.58 -8.06 -8.88
CA ALA A 79 -10.67 -9.18 -9.07
C ALA A 79 -9.71 -8.96 -10.25
N VAL A 80 -10.23 -8.45 -11.37
CA VAL A 80 -9.43 -8.07 -12.56
C VAL A 80 -8.41 -6.99 -12.21
N TYR A 81 -8.83 -5.95 -11.49
CA TYR A 81 -7.92 -4.91 -11.00
C TYR A 81 -6.80 -5.48 -10.14
N LEU A 82 -7.13 -6.32 -9.16
CA LEU A 82 -6.14 -6.90 -8.24
C LEU A 82 -5.19 -7.89 -8.93
N ALA A 83 -5.69 -8.66 -9.89
CA ALA A 83 -4.86 -9.55 -10.71
C ALA A 83 -3.89 -8.75 -11.60
N ALA A 84 -4.37 -7.70 -12.27
CA ALA A 84 -3.54 -6.80 -13.06
C ALA A 84 -2.51 -6.07 -12.19
N TYR A 85 -2.90 -5.64 -10.98
CA TYR A 85 -2.00 -5.01 -10.01
C TYR A 85 -0.88 -5.97 -9.59
N ALA A 86 -1.22 -7.22 -9.27
CA ALA A 86 -0.23 -8.24 -8.92
C ALA A 86 0.75 -8.52 -10.06
N ALA A 87 0.26 -8.66 -11.29
CA ALA A 87 1.11 -8.83 -12.47
C ALA A 87 2.03 -7.62 -12.71
N GLY A 88 1.49 -6.42 -12.57
CA GLY A 88 2.24 -5.17 -12.76
C GLY A 88 3.39 -4.99 -11.76
N GLN A 89 3.27 -5.47 -10.53
CA GLN A 89 4.34 -5.39 -9.53
C GLN A 89 5.65 -6.06 -10.00
N PHE A 90 5.55 -7.16 -10.74
CA PHE A 90 6.73 -7.82 -11.32
C PHE A 90 7.35 -7.02 -12.46
N LEU A 91 6.53 -6.38 -13.29
CA LEU A 91 6.98 -5.62 -14.46
C LEU A 91 7.70 -4.33 -14.09
N TRP A 92 7.13 -3.57 -13.15
CA TRP A 92 7.62 -2.22 -12.85
C TRP A 92 8.94 -2.20 -12.09
N GLY A 93 9.28 -3.23 -11.34
CA GLY A 93 10.60 -3.37 -10.73
C GLY A 93 11.71 -3.34 -11.78
N MET A 94 11.58 -4.17 -12.84
CA MET A 94 12.54 -4.24 -13.95
C MET A 94 12.56 -2.94 -14.77
N TRP A 95 11.41 -2.34 -15.03
CA TRP A 95 11.33 -1.12 -15.84
C TRP A 95 11.86 0.10 -15.10
N ALA A 96 11.71 0.17 -13.78
CA ALA A 96 12.31 1.23 -12.98
C ALA A 96 13.85 1.18 -12.97
N ASP A 97 14.44 -0.01 -13.18
CA ASP A 97 15.88 -0.15 -13.33
C ASP A 97 16.37 0.42 -14.69
N ARG A 98 15.56 0.26 -15.73
CA ARG A 98 15.92 0.69 -17.09
C ARG A 98 15.60 2.15 -17.38
N PHE A 99 14.42 2.64 -16.99
CA PHE A 99 13.90 3.96 -17.36
C PHE A 99 13.94 4.99 -16.22
N GLY A 100 14.30 4.54 -15.02
CA GLY A 100 14.28 5.34 -13.80
C GLY A 100 12.90 5.47 -13.16
N PRO A 101 12.85 5.70 -11.84
CA PRO A 101 11.61 5.81 -11.07
C PRO A 101 10.66 6.90 -11.56
N ARG A 102 11.20 8.04 -12.00
CA ARG A 102 10.41 9.20 -12.44
C ARG A 102 9.50 8.88 -13.63
N VAL A 103 10.06 8.26 -14.66
CA VAL A 103 9.30 7.93 -15.89
C VAL A 103 8.25 6.87 -15.60
N VAL A 104 8.62 5.83 -14.87
CA VAL A 104 7.72 4.72 -14.55
C VAL A 104 6.54 5.17 -13.70
N VAL A 105 6.79 5.94 -12.64
CA VAL A 105 5.73 6.45 -11.76
C VAL A 105 4.83 7.44 -12.47
N ALA A 106 5.42 8.38 -13.26
CA ALA A 106 4.63 9.33 -14.04
C ALA A 106 3.76 8.63 -15.08
N GLY A 107 4.29 7.64 -15.79
CA GLY A 107 3.52 6.81 -16.72
C GLY A 107 2.37 6.07 -16.03
N GLY A 108 2.63 5.52 -14.84
CA GLY A 108 1.60 4.91 -14.00
C GLY A 108 0.52 5.91 -13.58
N MET A 109 0.89 7.14 -13.19
CA MET A 109 -0.09 8.18 -12.85
C MET A 109 -0.94 8.57 -14.05
N VAL A 110 -0.33 8.77 -15.25
CA VAL A 110 -1.06 9.06 -16.48
C VAL A 110 -2.05 7.94 -16.81
N GLY A 111 -1.60 6.68 -16.79
CA GLY A 111 -2.47 5.53 -17.06
C GLY A 111 -3.63 5.44 -16.06
N ALA A 112 -3.38 5.72 -14.78
CA ALA A 112 -4.42 5.72 -13.76
C ALA A 112 -5.44 6.86 -13.96
N VAL A 113 -5.00 8.07 -14.33
CA VAL A 113 -5.88 9.19 -14.64
C VAL A 113 -6.75 8.88 -15.86
N VAL A 114 -6.16 8.37 -16.94
CA VAL A 114 -6.89 8.00 -18.17
C VAL A 114 -7.94 6.92 -17.87
N ALA A 115 -7.57 5.87 -17.13
CA ALA A 115 -8.49 4.82 -16.75
C ALA A 115 -9.66 5.33 -15.88
N ALA A 116 -9.37 6.23 -14.92
CA ALA A 116 -10.42 6.85 -14.11
C ALA A 116 -11.36 7.71 -14.96
N CYS A 117 -10.83 8.52 -15.87
CA CYS A 117 -11.67 9.30 -16.78
C CYS A 117 -12.53 8.40 -17.68
N ALA A 118 -11.98 7.29 -18.18
CA ALA A 118 -12.75 6.34 -19.00
C ALA A 118 -13.93 5.73 -18.21
N MET A 119 -13.72 5.35 -16.94
CA MET A 119 -14.81 4.88 -16.06
C MET A 119 -15.80 5.98 -15.70
N GLY A 120 -15.35 7.23 -15.55
CA GLY A 120 -16.24 8.38 -15.30
C GLY A 120 -17.09 8.78 -16.50
N LEU A 121 -16.69 8.44 -17.72
CA LEU A 121 -17.38 8.79 -18.97
C LEU A 121 -18.28 7.68 -19.51
N SER A 122 -18.22 6.47 -18.96
CA SER A 122 -18.89 5.30 -19.52
C SER A 122 -19.58 4.48 -18.45
N SER A 123 -20.66 3.78 -18.84
CA SER A 123 -21.33 2.76 -18.02
C SER A 123 -21.19 1.35 -18.63
N ALA A 124 -20.39 1.20 -19.70
CA ALA A 124 -20.20 -0.07 -20.39
C ALA A 124 -19.24 -0.98 -19.63
N VAL A 125 -19.63 -2.25 -19.38
CA VAL A 125 -18.82 -3.26 -18.69
C VAL A 125 -17.45 -3.44 -19.36
N LEU A 126 -17.39 -3.42 -20.69
CA LEU A 126 -16.14 -3.60 -21.42
C LEU A 126 -15.14 -2.45 -21.16
N VAL A 127 -15.65 -1.20 -21.06
CA VAL A 127 -14.83 -0.03 -20.73
C VAL A 127 -14.33 -0.12 -19.31
N PHE A 128 -15.19 -0.51 -18.36
CA PHE A 128 -14.80 -0.75 -16.97
C PHE A 128 -13.75 -1.87 -16.88
N GLY A 129 -13.95 -2.99 -17.57
CA GLY A 129 -13.00 -4.10 -17.58
C GLY A 129 -11.62 -3.70 -18.10
N GLY A 130 -11.57 -3.03 -19.25
CA GLY A 130 -10.32 -2.50 -19.81
C GLY A 130 -9.67 -1.46 -18.92
N ALA A 131 -10.45 -0.53 -18.36
CA ALA A 131 -9.97 0.48 -17.44
C ALA A 131 -9.43 -0.13 -16.14
N MET A 132 -10.05 -1.20 -15.61
CA MET A 132 -9.57 -1.91 -14.42
C MET A 132 -8.24 -2.62 -14.64
N VAL A 133 -8.02 -3.20 -15.83
CA VAL A 133 -6.70 -3.75 -16.20
C VAL A 133 -5.65 -2.64 -16.23
N VAL A 134 -5.93 -1.53 -16.93
CA VAL A 134 -5.03 -0.39 -17.00
C VAL A 134 -4.79 0.20 -15.61
N GLN A 135 -5.83 0.33 -14.79
CA GLN A 135 -5.77 0.84 -13.43
C GLN A 135 -4.86 -0.04 -12.54
N GLY A 136 -5.03 -1.37 -12.59
CA GLY A 136 -4.22 -2.31 -11.83
C GLY A 136 -2.74 -2.21 -12.22
N LEU A 137 -2.45 -2.31 -13.50
CA LEU A 137 -1.08 -2.14 -14.02
C LEU A 137 -0.51 -0.77 -13.65
N ALA A 138 -1.22 0.30 -13.90
CA ALA A 138 -0.75 1.67 -13.67
C ALA A 138 -0.45 1.96 -12.18
N GLN A 139 -1.32 1.55 -11.28
CA GLN A 139 -1.13 1.81 -9.84
C GLN A 139 -0.05 0.96 -9.20
N SER A 140 0.22 -0.23 -9.74
CA SER A 140 1.33 -1.06 -9.25
C SER A 140 2.71 -0.46 -9.56
N ALA A 141 2.80 0.53 -10.47
CA ALA A 141 4.00 1.29 -10.79
C ALA A 141 4.48 2.25 -9.67
N GLY A 142 3.70 2.40 -8.58
CA GLY A 142 4.03 3.34 -7.51
C GLY A 142 5.07 2.81 -6.53
N TRP A 143 4.80 1.67 -5.88
CA TRP A 143 5.53 1.26 -4.68
C TRP A 143 7.02 0.99 -4.89
N ALA A 144 7.36 0.01 -5.71
CA ALA A 144 8.73 -0.43 -5.88
C ALA A 144 9.65 0.68 -6.47
N PRO A 145 9.24 1.43 -7.52
CA PRO A 145 10.04 2.53 -8.03
C PRO A 145 10.25 3.67 -7.03
N LEU A 146 9.24 4.03 -6.24
CA LEU A 146 9.37 5.07 -5.21
C LEU A 146 10.24 4.63 -4.05
N CYS A 147 10.14 3.37 -3.60
CA CYS A 147 11.07 2.80 -2.61
C CYS A 147 12.52 2.84 -3.10
N LYS A 148 12.77 2.51 -4.39
CA LYS A 148 14.09 2.62 -5.01
C LYS A 148 14.59 4.07 -5.01
N ASN A 149 13.75 5.02 -5.40
CA ASN A 149 14.09 6.44 -5.39
C ASN A 149 14.43 6.94 -3.99
N MET A 150 13.63 6.59 -2.99
CA MET A 150 13.93 6.90 -1.58
C MET A 150 15.26 6.26 -1.14
N GLY A 151 15.50 5.01 -1.51
CA GLY A 151 16.73 4.29 -1.20
C GLY A 151 18.00 4.93 -1.80
N SER A 152 17.91 5.67 -2.92
CA SER A 152 19.04 6.37 -3.51
C SER A 152 19.43 7.66 -2.76
N PHE A 153 18.47 8.36 -2.13
CA PHE A 153 18.70 9.62 -1.42
C PHE A 153 19.07 9.45 0.05
N PHE A 154 18.80 8.27 0.65
CA PHE A 154 19.04 8.04 2.07
C PHE A 154 20.08 6.92 2.29
N PRO A 155 21.03 7.10 3.23
CA PRO A 155 22.03 6.10 3.54
C PRO A 155 21.39 4.83 4.14
N VAL A 156 22.03 3.68 3.93
CA VAL A 156 21.53 2.37 4.37
C VAL A 156 21.12 2.36 5.84
N ARG A 157 21.94 2.99 6.70
CA ARG A 157 21.70 3.08 8.15
C ARG A 157 20.42 3.82 8.55
N GLU A 158 19.89 4.72 7.70
CA GLU A 158 18.72 5.54 7.99
C GLU A 158 17.46 5.04 7.25
N ARG A 159 17.63 4.18 6.23
CA ARG A 159 16.54 3.74 5.33
C ARG A 159 15.37 3.11 6.06
N GLY A 160 15.63 2.22 7.01
CA GLY A 160 14.56 1.54 7.75
C GLY A 160 13.64 2.52 8.46
N ARG A 161 14.20 3.48 9.19
CA ARG A 161 13.44 4.53 9.89
C ARG A 161 12.71 5.44 8.91
N VAL A 162 13.40 5.90 7.86
CA VAL A 162 12.83 6.84 6.88
C VAL A 162 11.70 6.18 6.08
N LEU A 163 11.90 4.96 5.57
CA LEU A 163 10.86 4.23 4.84
C LEU A 163 9.69 3.83 5.75
N GLY A 164 9.93 3.56 7.02
CA GLY A 164 8.88 3.31 8.00
C GLY A 164 7.94 4.51 8.14
N VAL A 165 8.49 5.72 8.33
CA VAL A 165 7.69 6.95 8.37
C VAL A 165 7.06 7.26 7.01
N TRP A 166 7.81 7.08 5.91
CA TRP A 166 7.34 7.30 4.55
C TRP A 166 6.14 6.41 4.21
N SER A 167 6.10 5.17 4.69
CA SER A 167 4.99 4.24 4.46
C SER A 167 3.64 4.73 4.99
N SER A 168 3.60 5.75 5.86
CA SER A 168 2.34 6.35 6.30
C SER A 168 1.48 6.91 5.14
N ASN A 169 2.09 7.12 3.96
CA ASN A 169 1.42 7.63 2.76
C ASN A 169 0.23 6.75 2.33
N TYR A 170 0.36 5.43 2.36
CA TYR A 170 -0.73 4.53 1.95
C TYR A 170 -1.87 4.53 2.97
N ALA A 171 -1.54 4.66 4.24
CA ALA A 171 -2.54 4.77 5.29
C ALA A 171 -3.31 6.08 5.16
N PHE A 172 -2.61 7.20 5.00
CA PHE A 172 -3.24 8.51 4.75
C PHE A 172 -4.12 8.48 3.50
N GLY A 173 -3.60 7.98 2.36
CA GLY A 173 -4.36 7.90 1.13
C GLY A 173 -5.63 7.04 1.27
N GLY A 174 -5.52 5.89 1.94
CA GLY A 174 -6.65 5.00 2.21
C GLY A 174 -7.70 5.62 3.13
N LEU A 175 -7.28 6.46 4.09
CA LEU A 175 -8.17 7.16 5.02
C LEU A 175 -8.84 8.39 4.40
N ALA A 176 -8.07 9.22 3.69
CA ALA A 176 -8.53 10.51 3.19
C ALA A 176 -9.36 10.39 1.90
N ALA A 177 -9.04 9.41 1.04
CA ALA A 177 -9.66 9.32 -0.27
C ALA A 177 -11.17 9.00 -0.23
N PRO A 178 -11.68 7.98 0.52
CA PRO A 178 -13.10 7.66 0.47
C PRO A 178 -14.02 8.81 0.89
N PRO A 179 -13.82 9.50 2.03
CA PRO A 179 -14.68 10.62 2.42
C PRO A 179 -14.57 11.82 1.48
N PHE A 180 -13.35 12.12 0.99
CA PHE A 180 -13.15 13.18 0.01
C PHE A 180 -13.93 12.91 -1.28
N LEU A 181 -13.79 11.72 -1.84
CA LEU A 181 -14.46 11.32 -3.06
C LEU A 181 -15.97 11.21 -2.86
N GLY A 182 -16.42 10.71 -1.71
CA GLY A 182 -17.84 10.60 -1.35
C GLY A 182 -18.50 11.96 -1.25
N TRP A 183 -17.82 12.93 -0.63
CA TRP A 183 -18.32 14.29 -0.54
C TRP A 183 -18.48 14.94 -1.92
N TRP A 184 -17.46 14.86 -2.78
CA TRP A 184 -17.54 15.37 -4.14
C TRP A 184 -18.63 14.68 -4.96
N ALA A 185 -18.71 13.34 -4.89
CA ALA A 185 -19.66 12.56 -5.67
C ALA A 185 -21.10 12.82 -5.24
N TYR A 186 -21.39 12.83 -3.95
CA TYR A 186 -22.77 12.75 -3.47
C TYR A 186 -23.33 14.05 -2.90
N GLU A 187 -22.48 14.92 -2.31
CA GLU A 187 -22.94 16.23 -1.82
C GLU A 187 -22.82 17.32 -2.89
N VAL A 188 -21.71 17.33 -3.64
CA VAL A 188 -21.45 18.44 -4.58
C VAL A 188 -22.10 18.17 -5.94
N PHE A 189 -21.89 17.00 -6.53
CA PHE A 189 -22.35 16.70 -7.89
C PHE A 189 -23.56 15.75 -7.96
N GLY A 190 -23.94 15.08 -6.88
CA GLY A 190 -25.05 14.13 -6.85
C GLY A 190 -24.89 12.94 -7.83
N SER A 191 -23.65 12.60 -8.22
CA SER A 191 -23.36 11.60 -9.25
C SER A 191 -22.15 10.76 -8.92
N TRP A 192 -22.28 9.43 -9.03
CA TRP A 192 -21.18 8.50 -8.84
C TRP A 192 -20.02 8.69 -9.83
N HIS A 193 -20.28 9.22 -11.04
CA HIS A 193 -19.26 9.56 -12.04
C HIS A 193 -18.25 10.56 -11.49
N ALA A 194 -18.71 11.50 -10.65
CA ALA A 194 -17.85 12.54 -10.08
C ALA A 194 -16.77 11.98 -9.14
N ALA A 195 -16.97 10.79 -8.55
CA ALA A 195 -15.92 10.14 -7.78
C ALA A 195 -14.68 9.85 -8.63
N PHE A 196 -14.86 9.39 -9.86
CA PHE A 196 -13.77 9.13 -10.79
C PHE A 196 -13.08 10.41 -11.23
N PHE A 197 -13.83 11.44 -11.57
CA PHE A 197 -13.26 12.73 -11.99
C PHE A 197 -12.54 13.44 -10.84
N ALA A 198 -13.08 13.43 -9.62
CA ALA A 198 -12.43 14.00 -8.46
C ALA A 198 -11.10 13.29 -8.16
N GLY A 199 -11.09 11.95 -8.25
CA GLY A 199 -9.87 11.15 -8.13
C GLY A 199 -8.85 11.47 -9.24
N ALA A 200 -9.30 11.53 -10.49
CA ALA A 200 -8.47 11.83 -11.65
C ALA A 200 -7.84 13.22 -11.57
N VAL A 201 -8.63 14.25 -11.22
CA VAL A 201 -8.12 15.62 -11.03
C VAL A 201 -7.10 15.68 -9.90
N THR A 202 -7.39 15.06 -8.76
CA THR A 202 -6.46 15.00 -7.64
C THR A 202 -5.13 14.36 -8.05
N LEU A 203 -5.16 13.22 -8.74
CA LEU A 203 -3.94 12.54 -9.19
C LEU A 203 -3.23 13.33 -10.30
N ALA A 204 -3.95 14.03 -11.17
CA ALA A 204 -3.36 14.89 -12.20
C ALA A 204 -2.60 16.08 -11.59
N VAL A 205 -3.14 16.70 -10.55
CA VAL A 205 -2.45 17.76 -9.77
C VAL A 205 -1.20 17.20 -9.10
N VAL A 206 -1.31 16.03 -8.48
CA VAL A 206 -0.16 15.33 -7.87
C VAL A 206 0.89 14.98 -8.93
N LEU A 207 0.49 14.52 -10.11
CA LEU A 207 1.39 14.26 -11.24
C LEU A 207 2.14 15.52 -11.66
N ALA A 208 1.47 16.67 -11.77
CA ALA A 208 2.11 17.94 -12.12
C ALA A 208 3.18 18.31 -11.07
N VAL A 209 2.85 18.22 -9.78
CA VAL A 209 3.81 18.44 -8.68
C VAL A 209 4.97 17.44 -8.76
N PHE A 210 4.68 16.17 -9.01
CA PHE A 210 5.68 15.12 -9.14
C PHE A 210 6.66 15.39 -10.30
N LEU A 211 6.16 15.76 -11.49
CA LEU A 211 6.99 16.08 -12.66
C LEU A 211 7.90 17.27 -12.43
N VAL A 212 7.47 18.26 -11.67
CA VAL A 212 8.30 19.46 -11.39
C VAL A 212 9.40 19.15 -10.37
N PHE A 213 9.06 18.50 -9.28
CA PHE A 213 9.90 18.43 -8.08
C PHE A 213 10.65 17.11 -7.89
N GLN A 214 10.24 16.01 -8.55
CA GLN A 214 10.90 14.72 -8.38
C GLN A 214 12.19 14.61 -9.22
N ARG A 215 13.20 13.92 -8.67
CA ARG A 215 14.47 13.57 -9.34
C ARG A 215 14.80 12.10 -9.05
N ASN A 216 15.47 11.42 -9.97
CA ASN A 216 15.74 9.98 -9.85
C ASN A 216 16.83 9.69 -8.82
N THR A 217 17.92 10.45 -8.86
CA THR A 217 19.13 10.19 -8.08
C THR A 217 19.71 11.47 -7.47
N PRO A 218 20.51 11.37 -6.41
CA PRO A 218 21.24 12.51 -5.85
C PRO A 218 22.15 13.19 -6.88
N GLN A 219 22.74 12.41 -7.80
CA GLN A 219 23.63 12.91 -8.86
C GLN A 219 22.91 13.86 -9.81
N ASP A 220 21.61 13.67 -10.09
CA ASP A 220 20.80 14.56 -10.94
C ASP A 220 20.73 15.99 -10.39
N VAL A 221 21.06 16.18 -9.11
CA VAL A 221 21.04 17.46 -8.41
C VAL A 221 22.41 17.86 -7.88
N GLY A 222 23.46 17.21 -8.34
CA GLY A 222 24.85 17.49 -7.97
C GLY A 222 25.17 17.16 -6.51
N LEU A 223 24.53 16.12 -5.96
CA LEU A 223 24.84 15.59 -4.64
C LEU A 223 25.61 14.27 -4.78
N PRO A 224 26.55 13.97 -3.85
CA PRO A 224 27.23 12.68 -3.81
C PRO A 224 26.25 11.55 -3.47
N ASP A 225 26.62 10.33 -3.84
CA ASP A 225 25.90 9.14 -3.40
C ASP A 225 26.09 8.97 -1.88
N PRO A 226 24.99 8.94 -1.10
CA PRO A 226 25.07 8.82 0.35
C PRO A 226 25.60 7.46 0.83
N ASN A 227 25.73 6.47 -0.07
CA ASN A 227 26.19 5.12 0.23
C ASN A 227 27.60 4.85 -0.34
N ARG A 228 28.20 5.82 -1.01
CA ARG A 228 29.59 5.73 -1.47
C ARG A 228 30.51 6.13 -0.33
N THR A 229 31.26 5.21 0.20
CA THR A 229 32.40 5.51 1.08
C THR A 229 33.58 5.98 0.22
N ASP A 230 34.21 7.09 0.60
CA ASP A 230 35.37 7.67 -0.09
C ASP A 230 36.61 6.75 -0.09
N GLU A 231 36.54 5.60 0.57
CA GLU A 231 37.60 4.61 0.72
C GLU A 231 37.50 3.42 -0.25
N GLU A 232 36.50 3.32 -1.10
CA GLU A 232 36.51 2.31 -2.18
C GLU A 232 37.11 2.95 -3.47
N PRO A 233 38.44 2.71 -3.76
CA PRO A 233 38.90 2.79 -5.13
C PRO A 233 38.03 1.83 -5.93
N ALA A 234 37.69 2.19 -7.16
CA ALA A 234 36.97 1.31 -8.07
C ALA A 234 37.69 -0.05 -8.11
N ALA A 235 37.31 -0.96 -7.22
CA ALA A 235 37.76 -2.34 -7.22
C ALA A 235 37.06 -3.00 -8.40
N ALA A 236 37.65 -2.77 -9.58
CA ALA A 236 37.48 -3.66 -10.70
C ALA A 236 38.00 -5.03 -10.20
N GLY A 237 37.08 -5.91 -9.82
CA GLY A 237 37.46 -7.30 -9.66
C GLY A 237 37.04 -8.06 -8.41
N GLU A 238 36.42 -7.50 -7.41
CA GLU A 238 35.76 -8.37 -6.42
C GLU A 238 34.48 -8.93 -7.02
N ALA A 239 34.55 -10.19 -7.38
CA ALA A 239 33.40 -10.98 -7.80
C ALA A 239 32.34 -10.87 -6.70
N ALA A 240 31.21 -10.20 -7.00
CA ALA A 240 30.03 -10.24 -6.16
C ALA A 240 29.83 -11.71 -5.73
N PRO A 241 29.52 -12.00 -4.46
CA PRO A 241 29.34 -13.37 -4.01
C PRO A 241 28.42 -14.08 -5.01
N PRO A 242 28.74 -15.33 -5.40
CA PRO A 242 28.08 -15.98 -6.53
C PRO A 242 26.56 -15.85 -6.35
N ARG A 243 25.90 -15.13 -7.27
CA ARG A 243 24.45 -14.98 -7.29
C ARG A 243 23.87 -16.39 -7.29
N ARG A 244 23.51 -16.88 -6.10
CA ARG A 244 22.73 -18.11 -5.99
C ARG A 244 21.60 -17.95 -6.97
N ARG A 245 21.43 -18.90 -7.90
CA ARG A 245 20.40 -18.81 -8.93
C ARG A 245 19.08 -18.54 -8.24
N ALA A 246 18.38 -17.47 -8.61
CA ALA A 246 17.11 -17.07 -8.00
C ALA A 246 16.15 -18.28 -7.84
N LEU A 247 16.17 -19.20 -8.82
CA LEU A 247 15.39 -20.43 -8.80
C LEU A 247 15.74 -21.38 -7.64
N SER A 248 16.97 -21.39 -7.16
CA SER A 248 17.36 -22.25 -6.01
C SER A 248 16.83 -21.67 -4.69
N LEU A 249 16.82 -20.36 -4.55
CA LEU A 249 16.24 -19.68 -3.39
C LEU A 249 14.71 -19.87 -3.31
N TYR A 250 14.02 -19.81 -4.46
CA TYR A 250 12.59 -20.13 -4.50
C TYR A 250 12.29 -21.58 -4.13
N LYS A 251 13.09 -22.54 -4.62
CA LYS A 251 12.94 -23.97 -4.24
C LYS A 251 13.18 -24.19 -2.75
N GLU A 252 14.14 -23.49 -2.16
CA GLU A 252 14.45 -23.56 -0.73
C GLU A 252 13.29 -22.97 0.09
N ALA A 253 12.79 -21.78 -0.28
CA ALA A 253 11.65 -21.13 0.36
C ALA A 253 10.37 -21.99 0.27
N LEU A 254 10.11 -22.64 -0.86
CA LEU A 254 8.97 -23.56 -1.06
C LEU A 254 9.10 -24.88 -0.27
N ARG A 255 10.27 -25.21 0.29
CA ARG A 255 10.48 -26.38 1.16
C ARG A 255 10.42 -26.02 2.64
N ASP A 256 10.54 -24.74 2.98
CA ASP A 256 10.45 -24.31 4.36
C ASP A 256 8.97 -24.29 4.81
N ARG A 257 8.66 -25.18 5.78
CA ARG A 257 7.31 -25.29 6.35
C ARG A 257 6.82 -23.99 6.95
N MET A 258 7.70 -23.16 7.52
CA MET A 258 7.31 -21.88 8.10
C MET A 258 6.89 -20.88 7.03
N VAL A 259 7.66 -20.77 5.94
CA VAL A 259 7.33 -19.90 4.81
C VAL A 259 6.00 -20.30 4.17
N LEU A 260 5.78 -21.60 4.00
CA LEU A 260 4.49 -22.12 3.49
C LEU A 260 3.32 -21.83 4.45
N THR A 261 3.54 -22.01 5.75
CA THR A 261 2.51 -21.70 6.77
C THR A 261 2.16 -20.22 6.76
N LEU A 262 3.17 -19.34 6.71
CA LEU A 262 2.97 -17.89 6.61
C LEU A 262 2.25 -17.50 5.31
N GLY A 263 2.63 -18.11 4.19
CA GLY A 263 1.98 -17.90 2.89
C GLY A 263 0.50 -18.31 2.91
N ALA A 264 0.20 -19.49 3.45
CA ALA A 264 -1.17 -19.97 3.59
C ALA A 264 -2.00 -19.11 4.55
N ALA A 265 -1.44 -18.73 5.70
CA ALA A 265 -2.11 -17.83 6.64
C ALA A 265 -2.38 -16.45 6.01
N TYR A 266 -1.44 -15.96 5.20
CA TYR A 266 -1.60 -14.67 4.54
C TYR A 266 -2.64 -14.71 3.41
N PHE A 267 -2.68 -15.81 2.65
CA PHE A 267 -3.74 -16.06 1.67
C PHE A 267 -5.13 -16.04 2.32
N LEU A 268 -5.28 -16.63 3.50
CA LEU A 268 -6.56 -16.69 4.24
C LEU A 268 -6.93 -15.35 4.91
N LEU A 269 -5.95 -14.54 5.32
CA LEU A 269 -6.15 -13.24 5.96
C LEU A 269 -6.59 -12.16 4.98
N LYS A 270 -5.96 -12.12 3.80
CA LYS A 270 -6.10 -11.02 2.83
C LYS A 270 -7.52 -10.80 2.31
N PRO A 271 -8.36 -11.81 2.09
CA PRO A 271 -9.72 -11.60 1.62
C PRO A 271 -10.53 -10.65 2.51
N ALA A 272 -10.50 -10.84 3.83
CA ALA A 272 -11.23 -9.99 4.78
C ALA A 272 -10.77 -8.51 4.70
N ARG A 273 -9.45 -8.29 4.62
CA ARG A 273 -8.89 -6.93 4.50
C ARG A 273 -9.36 -6.23 3.23
N TYR A 274 -9.25 -6.91 2.09
CA TYR A 274 -9.57 -6.30 0.79
C TYR A 274 -11.07 -6.16 0.56
N ALA A 275 -11.89 -7.05 1.12
CA ALA A 275 -13.34 -6.91 1.10
C ALA A 275 -13.77 -5.60 1.80
N ILE A 276 -13.25 -5.32 2.99
CA ILE A 276 -13.58 -4.09 3.72
C ILE A 276 -12.99 -2.87 2.97
N LEU A 277 -11.77 -2.96 2.44
CA LEU A 277 -11.13 -1.85 1.72
C LEU A 277 -11.88 -1.45 0.45
N LEU A 278 -12.38 -2.42 -0.32
CA LEU A 278 -12.99 -2.21 -1.64
C LEU A 278 -14.52 -2.11 -1.59
N TRP A 279 -15.14 -2.73 -0.58
CA TRP A 279 -16.60 -2.79 -0.43
C TRP A 279 -17.10 -2.14 0.86
N GLY A 280 -16.20 -1.57 1.68
CA GLY A 280 -16.54 -0.95 2.96
C GLY A 280 -17.72 0.03 2.87
N PRO A 281 -17.71 1.00 1.93
CA PRO A 281 -18.85 1.90 1.76
C PRO A 281 -20.18 1.17 1.50
N VAL A 282 -20.18 0.15 0.61
CA VAL A 282 -21.39 -0.65 0.30
C VAL A 282 -21.86 -1.47 1.50
N ILE A 283 -20.89 -2.09 2.25
CA ILE A 283 -21.20 -2.86 3.45
C ILE A 283 -21.88 -1.97 4.50
N VAL A 284 -21.32 -0.77 4.74
CA VAL A 284 -21.89 0.18 5.71
C VAL A 284 -23.25 0.69 5.25
N SER A 285 -23.41 1.07 3.99
CA SER A 285 -24.69 1.56 3.44
C SER A 285 -25.81 0.52 3.60
N ARG A 286 -25.52 -0.77 3.45
CA ARG A 286 -26.50 -1.86 3.65
C ARG A 286 -26.89 -2.08 5.08
N GLN A 287 -25.94 -1.96 6.02
CA GLN A 287 -26.21 -2.16 7.44
C GLN A 287 -26.81 -0.91 8.11
N LEU A 288 -26.52 0.28 7.57
CA LEU A 288 -26.89 1.58 8.11
C LEU A 288 -27.44 2.51 6.99
N PRO A 289 -28.61 2.24 6.41
CA PRO A 289 -29.16 3.07 5.33
C PRO A 289 -29.35 4.55 5.75
N GLU A 290 -29.60 4.80 7.02
CA GLU A 290 -29.85 6.12 7.63
C GLU A 290 -28.64 7.08 7.53
N VAL A 291 -27.39 6.55 7.45
CA VAL A 291 -26.20 7.42 7.43
C VAL A 291 -25.95 8.11 6.11
N GLY A 292 -26.72 7.78 5.07
CA GLY A 292 -26.54 8.30 3.73
C GLY A 292 -25.23 7.88 3.06
N LYS A 293 -25.03 8.29 1.81
CA LYS A 293 -23.86 7.85 1.01
C LYS A 293 -22.53 8.41 1.57
N VAL A 294 -22.53 9.66 2.03
CA VAL A 294 -21.32 10.26 2.62
C VAL A 294 -20.96 9.58 3.94
N GLY A 295 -21.95 9.35 4.82
CA GLY A 295 -21.71 8.59 6.05
C GLY A 295 -21.17 7.19 5.80
N ALA A 296 -21.67 6.52 4.75
CA ALA A 296 -21.17 5.22 4.33
C ALA A 296 -19.69 5.23 3.87
N THR A 297 -19.18 6.36 3.36
CA THR A 297 -17.76 6.52 3.02
C THR A 297 -16.89 6.93 4.21
N LEU A 298 -17.48 7.60 5.22
CA LEU A 298 -16.77 8.05 6.42
C LEU A 298 -16.55 6.92 7.44
N ILE A 299 -17.55 6.09 7.69
CA ILE A 299 -17.50 5.06 8.74
C ILE A 299 -16.35 4.05 8.52
N PRO A 300 -16.05 3.56 7.29
CA PRO A 300 -14.93 2.65 7.07
C PRO A 300 -13.55 3.25 7.36
N VAL A 301 -13.44 4.58 7.53
CA VAL A 301 -12.20 5.25 7.95
C VAL A 301 -11.70 4.69 9.29
N ALA A 302 -12.60 4.28 10.19
CA ALA A 302 -12.25 3.68 11.48
C ALA A 302 -11.39 2.41 11.33
N PHE A 303 -11.67 1.57 10.34
CA PHE A 303 -10.87 0.41 9.98
C PHE A 303 -9.42 0.80 9.63
N GLY A 304 -9.24 1.86 8.87
CA GLY A 304 -7.92 2.34 8.46
C GLY A 304 -7.17 3.05 9.59
N VAL A 305 -7.83 3.87 10.41
CA VAL A 305 -7.21 4.54 11.59
C VAL A 305 -6.65 3.51 12.56
N ALA A 306 -7.45 2.51 12.93
CA ALA A 306 -6.99 1.41 13.76
C ALA A 306 -5.83 0.64 13.11
N GLY A 307 -5.87 0.49 11.79
CA GLY A 307 -4.82 -0.14 11.00
C GLY A 307 -3.47 0.58 11.03
N VAL A 308 -3.44 1.90 11.20
CA VAL A 308 -2.18 2.66 11.36
C VAL A 308 -1.50 2.35 12.70
N LEU A 309 -2.31 2.18 13.75
CA LEU A 309 -1.80 1.91 15.10
C LEU A 309 -1.41 0.43 15.28
N ALA A 310 -2.04 -0.46 14.56
CA ALA A 310 -1.90 -1.91 14.74
C ALA A 310 -0.45 -2.44 14.60
N PRO A 311 0.35 -2.08 13.57
CA PRO A 311 1.72 -2.54 13.46
C PRO A 311 2.61 -2.10 14.62
N ILE A 312 2.39 -0.90 15.16
CA ILE A 312 3.13 -0.36 16.28
C ILE A 312 2.80 -1.15 17.54
N LEU A 313 1.50 -1.33 17.81
CA LEU A 313 1.02 -2.06 18.99
C LEU A 313 1.47 -3.51 18.98
N ILE A 314 1.30 -4.21 17.84
CA ILE A 314 1.65 -5.63 17.77
C ILE A 314 3.16 -5.85 17.83
N GLY A 315 3.96 -4.95 17.25
CA GLY A 315 5.42 -4.97 17.38
C GLY A 315 5.86 -4.82 18.83
N TRP A 316 5.30 -3.84 19.53
CA TRP A 316 5.57 -3.63 20.95
C TRP A 316 5.15 -4.85 21.80
N VAL A 317 3.97 -5.38 21.60
CA VAL A 317 3.48 -6.60 22.29
C VAL A 317 4.39 -7.79 22.01
N SER A 318 4.80 -7.98 20.75
CA SER A 318 5.72 -9.06 20.36
C SER A 318 7.05 -8.99 21.11
N ASP A 319 7.63 -7.79 21.23
CA ASP A 319 8.95 -7.62 21.83
C ASP A 319 8.92 -7.62 23.37
N THR A 320 7.90 -6.99 23.98
CA THR A 320 7.82 -6.86 25.44
C THR A 320 7.16 -8.05 26.12
N VAL A 321 6.00 -8.51 25.61
CA VAL A 321 5.19 -9.57 26.27
C VAL A 321 5.68 -10.97 25.85
N PHE A 322 5.98 -11.14 24.54
CA PHE A 322 6.33 -12.44 23.97
C PHE A 322 7.83 -12.62 23.72
N ARG A 323 8.69 -11.74 24.24
CA ARG A 323 10.17 -11.82 24.12
C ARG A 323 10.61 -12.05 22.68
N SER A 324 10.09 -11.25 21.76
CA SER A 324 10.35 -11.31 20.32
C SER A 324 9.88 -12.60 19.63
N ARG A 325 9.02 -13.40 20.24
CA ARG A 325 8.32 -14.48 19.54
C ARG A 325 7.24 -13.87 18.62
N ARG A 326 7.32 -14.14 17.34
CA ARG A 326 6.45 -13.49 16.33
C ARG A 326 5.11 -14.19 16.16
N VAL A 327 5.07 -15.50 16.39
CA VAL A 327 3.87 -16.32 16.15
C VAL A 327 2.75 -16.07 17.18
N PRO A 328 2.99 -16.05 18.50
CA PRO A 328 1.95 -15.85 19.50
C PRO A 328 1.11 -14.58 19.29
N PRO A 329 1.68 -13.36 19.14
CA PRO A 329 0.88 -12.16 18.92
C PRO A 329 0.11 -12.21 17.59
N CYS A 330 0.66 -12.85 16.56
CA CYS A 330 -0.05 -13.05 15.30
C CYS A 330 -1.28 -13.94 15.45
N VAL A 331 -1.17 -15.07 16.14
CA VAL A 331 -2.29 -15.97 16.44
C VAL A 331 -3.37 -15.26 17.27
N LEU A 332 -2.98 -14.48 18.27
CA LEU A 332 -3.94 -13.69 19.07
C LEU A 332 -4.67 -12.65 18.21
N ALA A 333 -3.97 -11.98 17.29
CA ALA A 333 -4.60 -11.06 16.36
C ALA A 333 -5.58 -11.77 15.41
N LEU A 334 -5.25 -12.97 14.93
CA LEU A 334 -6.15 -13.79 14.09
C LEU A 334 -7.37 -14.30 14.86
N LEU A 335 -7.22 -14.66 16.14
CA LEU A 335 -8.34 -15.02 16.99
C LEU A 335 -9.27 -13.83 17.28
N LEU A 336 -8.69 -12.66 17.58
CA LEU A 336 -9.46 -11.42 17.72
C LEU A 336 -10.23 -11.10 16.44
N LEU A 337 -9.59 -11.26 15.28
CA LEU A 337 -10.21 -11.07 13.97
C LEU A 337 -11.36 -12.06 13.76
N THR A 338 -11.17 -13.33 14.09
CA THR A 338 -12.20 -14.37 14.00
C THR A 338 -13.44 -13.98 14.79
N VAL A 339 -13.27 -13.58 16.05
CA VAL A 339 -14.37 -13.16 16.92
C VAL A 339 -15.05 -11.90 16.38
N ALA A 340 -14.28 -10.90 15.98
CA ALA A 340 -14.82 -9.65 15.47
C ALA A 340 -15.63 -9.84 14.17
N LEU A 341 -15.13 -10.70 13.25
CA LEU A 341 -15.86 -11.04 12.02
C LEU A 341 -17.11 -11.88 12.27
N ALA A 342 -17.05 -12.84 13.19
CA ALA A 342 -18.21 -13.67 13.57
C ALA A 342 -19.31 -12.83 14.23
N LEU A 343 -18.92 -11.82 15.00
CA LEU A 343 -19.85 -10.91 15.69
C LEU A 343 -20.27 -9.71 14.84
N PHE A 344 -19.70 -9.54 13.65
CA PHE A 344 -19.98 -8.37 12.80
C PHE A 344 -21.47 -8.21 12.53
N MET A 345 -22.11 -9.23 11.97
CA MET A 345 -23.53 -9.17 11.60
C MET A 345 -24.46 -8.95 12.80
N PRO A 346 -24.36 -9.72 13.91
CA PRO A 346 -25.23 -9.50 15.06
C PRO A 346 -25.02 -8.14 15.75
N LEU A 347 -23.79 -7.63 15.82
CA LEU A 347 -23.52 -6.32 16.42
C LEU A 347 -24.01 -5.18 15.54
N THR A 348 -23.82 -5.25 14.24
CA THR A 348 -24.22 -4.18 13.31
C THR A 348 -25.73 -4.18 13.03
N ALA A 349 -26.42 -5.29 13.28
CA ALA A 349 -27.89 -5.34 13.23
C ALA A 349 -28.58 -4.40 14.24
N THR A 350 -27.84 -3.86 15.22
CA THR A 350 -28.35 -2.83 16.14
C THR A 350 -28.68 -1.48 15.46
N GLY A 351 -28.24 -1.26 14.22
CA GLY A 351 -28.40 0.00 13.50
C GLY A 351 -27.58 1.17 14.04
N SER A 352 -26.67 0.93 14.98
CA SER A 352 -25.85 1.97 15.62
C SER A 352 -24.57 2.26 14.82
N ALA A 353 -24.38 3.49 14.37
CA ALA A 353 -23.15 3.94 13.72
C ALA A 353 -21.94 3.81 14.67
N VAL A 354 -22.10 4.04 15.96
CA VAL A 354 -21.03 3.91 16.96
C VAL A 354 -20.56 2.46 17.05
N VAL A 355 -21.50 1.49 17.09
CA VAL A 355 -21.18 0.06 17.10
C VAL A 355 -20.45 -0.32 15.81
N MET A 356 -20.92 0.14 14.66
CA MET A 356 -20.27 -0.10 13.37
C MET A 356 -18.82 0.40 13.36
N ILE A 357 -18.60 1.65 13.79
CA ILE A 357 -17.26 2.26 13.91
C ILE A 357 -16.38 1.41 14.83
N ALA A 358 -16.88 1.02 16.01
CA ALA A 358 -16.11 0.23 16.96
C ALA A 358 -15.72 -1.14 16.40
N VAL A 359 -16.67 -1.86 15.77
CA VAL A 359 -16.42 -3.17 15.18
C VAL A 359 -15.43 -3.09 14.03
N LEU A 360 -15.59 -2.11 13.14
CA LEU A 360 -14.63 -1.89 12.03
C LEU A 360 -13.24 -1.50 12.54
N ALA A 361 -13.15 -0.72 13.63
CA ALA A 361 -11.86 -0.40 14.26
C ALA A 361 -11.19 -1.66 14.84
N VAL A 362 -11.93 -2.53 15.52
CA VAL A 362 -11.40 -3.80 16.05
C VAL A 362 -10.95 -4.72 14.92
N ILE A 363 -11.75 -4.87 13.87
CA ILE A 363 -11.37 -5.65 12.68
C ILE A 363 -10.11 -5.06 12.05
N GLY A 364 -10.05 -3.74 11.88
CA GLY A 364 -8.89 -3.05 11.35
C GLY A 364 -7.63 -3.31 12.19
N LEU A 365 -7.73 -3.15 13.52
CA LEU A 365 -6.63 -3.43 14.43
C LEU A 365 -6.14 -4.87 14.28
N ALA A 366 -7.04 -5.85 14.28
CA ALA A 366 -6.69 -7.26 14.19
C ALA A 366 -6.08 -7.64 12.83
N VAL A 367 -6.70 -7.19 11.72
CA VAL A 367 -6.23 -7.46 10.36
C VAL A 367 -4.82 -6.89 10.13
N TYR A 368 -4.62 -5.61 10.45
CA TYR A 368 -3.33 -4.96 10.18
C TYR A 368 -2.24 -5.41 11.15
N ALA A 369 -2.58 -5.82 12.38
CA ALA A 369 -1.64 -6.44 13.29
C ALA A 369 -1.13 -7.79 12.75
N ALA A 370 -2.04 -8.67 12.33
CA ALA A 370 -1.67 -9.94 11.71
C ALA A 370 -0.92 -9.74 10.38
N ASP A 371 -1.39 -8.80 9.54
CA ASP A 371 -0.76 -8.45 8.26
C ASP A 371 0.69 -8.01 8.43
N ALA A 372 0.98 -7.12 9.36
CA ALA A 372 2.34 -6.64 9.63
C ALA A 372 3.25 -7.76 10.14
N MET A 373 2.76 -8.63 11.04
CA MET A 373 3.54 -9.75 11.54
C MET A 373 3.86 -10.77 10.45
N ILE A 374 2.88 -11.14 9.61
CA ILE A 374 3.06 -12.16 8.57
C ILE A 374 3.90 -11.62 7.41
N SER A 375 3.56 -10.43 6.90
CA SER A 375 4.14 -9.93 5.64
C SER A 375 5.56 -9.39 5.77
N CYS A 376 5.89 -8.82 6.92
CA CYS A 376 7.16 -8.14 7.12
C CYS A 376 8.06 -8.88 8.11
N VAL A 377 7.60 -9.02 9.36
CA VAL A 377 8.49 -9.45 10.43
C VAL A 377 8.77 -10.94 10.34
N ALA A 378 7.72 -11.78 10.36
CA ALA A 378 7.94 -13.22 10.37
C ALA A 378 8.55 -13.72 9.05
N ALA A 379 8.18 -13.14 7.90
CA ALA A 379 8.74 -13.51 6.62
C ALA A 379 10.25 -13.21 6.51
N VAL A 380 10.72 -12.15 7.17
CA VAL A 380 12.16 -11.79 7.21
C VAL A 380 12.89 -12.60 8.27
N ASP A 381 12.33 -12.73 9.46
CA ASP A 381 12.96 -13.42 10.59
C ASP A 381 13.12 -14.93 10.39
N PHE A 382 12.25 -15.54 9.57
CA PHE A 382 12.28 -16.99 9.29
C PHE A 382 12.80 -17.34 7.89
N GLY A 383 13.14 -16.35 7.06
CA GLY A 383 13.82 -16.58 5.78
C GLY A 383 15.25 -17.07 6.00
N SER A 384 15.75 -17.97 5.11
CA SER A 384 17.15 -18.42 5.18
C SER A 384 18.11 -17.25 5.00
N ALA A 385 19.34 -17.39 5.55
CA ALA A 385 20.41 -16.40 5.37
C ALA A 385 20.67 -16.18 3.86
N GLY A 386 20.35 -15.00 3.34
CA GLY A 386 20.40 -14.64 1.91
C GLY A 386 19.11 -14.93 1.13
N GLY A 387 18.08 -15.56 1.71
CA GLY A 387 16.78 -15.86 1.10
C GLY A 387 15.59 -15.11 1.70
N ALA A 388 15.80 -14.24 2.69
CA ALA A 388 14.72 -13.52 3.39
C ALA A 388 13.83 -12.71 2.44
N GLY A 389 14.41 -12.05 1.44
CA GLY A 389 13.64 -11.32 0.42
C GLY A 389 12.78 -12.23 -0.45
N THR A 390 13.28 -13.44 -0.80
CA THR A 390 12.53 -14.44 -1.56
C THR A 390 11.39 -15.02 -0.74
N ALA A 391 11.61 -15.30 0.55
CA ALA A 391 10.59 -15.79 1.47
C ALA A 391 9.47 -14.73 1.65
N ALA A 392 9.85 -13.47 1.89
CA ALA A 392 8.91 -12.37 1.99
C ALA A 392 8.12 -12.17 0.68
N GLY A 393 8.78 -12.27 -0.48
CA GLY A 393 8.15 -12.19 -1.79
C GLY A 393 7.13 -13.32 -2.02
N LEU A 394 7.45 -14.56 -1.64
CA LEU A 394 6.55 -15.70 -1.74
C LEU A 394 5.31 -15.54 -0.85
N VAL A 395 5.51 -15.15 0.42
CA VAL A 395 4.42 -14.90 1.36
C VAL A 395 3.50 -13.79 0.84
N ASN A 396 4.08 -12.67 0.38
CA ASN A 396 3.30 -11.56 -0.18
C ASN A 396 2.57 -11.96 -1.46
N GLY A 397 3.17 -12.80 -2.30
CA GLY A 397 2.54 -13.37 -3.49
C GLY A 397 1.29 -14.18 -3.14
N CYS A 398 1.37 -15.08 -2.15
CA CYS A 398 0.22 -15.83 -1.64
C CYS A 398 -0.89 -14.87 -1.14
N GLY A 399 -0.51 -13.84 -0.39
CA GLY A 399 -1.44 -12.80 0.07
C GLY A 399 -2.11 -12.05 -1.09
N SER A 400 -1.38 -11.77 -2.17
CA SER A 400 -1.94 -11.09 -3.35
C SER A 400 -3.00 -11.93 -4.05
N VAL A 401 -2.80 -13.25 -4.15
CA VAL A 401 -3.83 -14.18 -4.65
C VAL A 401 -5.05 -14.18 -3.73
N GLY A 402 -4.85 -14.20 -2.40
CA GLY A 402 -5.95 -14.06 -1.43
C GLY A 402 -6.71 -12.74 -1.57
N ALA A 403 -6.01 -11.63 -1.85
CA ALA A 403 -6.63 -10.33 -2.05
C ALA A 403 -7.63 -10.31 -3.22
N ILE A 404 -7.36 -11.07 -4.30
CA ILE A 404 -8.28 -11.21 -5.44
C ILE A 404 -9.64 -11.74 -4.97
N LEU A 405 -9.63 -12.73 -4.07
CA LEU A 405 -10.86 -13.26 -3.47
C LEU A 405 -11.59 -12.20 -2.64
N GLY A 406 -10.85 -11.30 -1.97
CA GLY A 406 -11.42 -10.19 -1.20
C GLY A 406 -12.17 -9.18 -2.07
N GLY A 407 -11.71 -8.94 -3.28
CA GLY A 407 -12.44 -8.12 -4.26
C GLY A 407 -13.65 -8.83 -4.84
N LEU A 408 -13.50 -10.13 -5.14
CA LEU A 408 -14.50 -10.95 -5.83
C LEU A 408 -15.68 -11.34 -4.95
N LEU A 409 -15.40 -11.93 -3.77
CA LEU A 409 -16.42 -12.60 -2.95
C LEU A 409 -17.59 -11.71 -2.51
N PRO A 410 -17.38 -10.41 -2.16
CA PRO A 410 -18.51 -9.56 -1.78
C PRO A 410 -19.54 -9.34 -2.88
N GLY A 411 -19.16 -9.52 -4.15
CA GLY A 411 -20.08 -9.47 -5.28
C GLY A 411 -20.99 -10.70 -5.44
N PHE A 412 -20.62 -11.81 -4.80
CA PHE A 412 -21.32 -13.11 -4.95
C PHE A 412 -21.96 -13.62 -3.67
N LEU A 413 -21.47 -13.20 -2.51
CA LEU A 413 -21.90 -13.69 -1.20
C LEU A 413 -22.61 -12.58 -0.42
N SER A 414 -23.72 -12.91 0.21
CA SER A 414 -24.42 -12.01 1.11
C SER A 414 -23.66 -11.80 2.43
N GLY A 415 -23.98 -10.73 3.15
CA GLY A 415 -23.25 -10.30 4.34
C GLY A 415 -22.99 -11.40 5.36
N THR A 416 -23.99 -12.18 5.75
CA THR A 416 -23.83 -13.25 6.76
C THR A 416 -22.85 -14.32 6.30
N THR A 417 -23.04 -14.87 5.10
CA THR A 417 -22.15 -15.90 4.53
C THR A 417 -20.74 -15.38 4.33
N LEU A 418 -20.59 -14.13 3.88
CA LEU A 418 -19.31 -13.49 3.64
C LEU A 418 -18.50 -13.35 4.95
N PHE A 419 -19.10 -12.77 5.99
CA PHE A 419 -18.40 -12.52 7.24
C PHE A 419 -18.10 -13.80 8.02
N TYR A 420 -18.99 -14.78 8.06
CA TYR A 420 -18.69 -16.10 8.64
C TYR A 420 -17.62 -16.85 7.84
N GLY A 421 -17.63 -16.74 6.51
CA GLY A 421 -16.57 -17.30 5.67
C GLY A 421 -15.20 -16.69 5.98
N PHE A 422 -15.13 -15.38 6.15
CA PHE A 422 -13.88 -14.71 6.56
C PHE A 422 -13.48 -15.04 8.00
N ALA A 423 -14.43 -15.18 8.91
CA ALA A 423 -14.15 -15.64 10.28
C ALA A 423 -13.54 -17.05 10.28
N ALA A 424 -14.13 -17.97 9.52
CA ALA A 424 -13.60 -19.33 9.37
C ALA A 424 -12.19 -19.34 8.74
N ALA A 425 -11.95 -18.50 7.73
CA ALA A 425 -10.62 -18.33 7.12
C ALA A 425 -9.58 -17.78 8.12
N ALA A 426 -9.95 -16.77 8.92
CA ALA A 426 -9.09 -16.22 9.96
C ALA A 426 -8.79 -17.24 11.06
N LEU A 427 -9.78 -18.02 11.47
CA LEU A 427 -9.59 -19.11 12.42
C LEU A 427 -8.65 -20.17 11.89
N LEU A 428 -8.85 -20.60 10.64
CA LEU A 428 -7.98 -21.58 9.98
C LEU A 428 -6.54 -21.06 9.88
N ALA A 429 -6.35 -19.77 9.54
CA ALA A 429 -5.03 -19.15 9.52
C ALA A 429 -4.35 -19.19 10.90
N GLY A 430 -5.11 -18.91 11.97
CA GLY A 430 -4.61 -19.01 13.34
C GLY A 430 -4.24 -20.44 13.72
N LEU A 431 -5.08 -21.41 13.40
CA LEU A 431 -4.84 -22.83 13.66
C LEU A 431 -3.61 -23.36 12.90
N LEU A 432 -3.41 -22.96 11.66
CA LEU A 432 -2.23 -23.32 10.87
C LEU A 432 -0.92 -22.80 11.50
N MET A 433 -0.97 -21.67 12.20
CA MET A 433 0.19 -21.07 12.86
C MET A 433 0.47 -21.65 14.26
N LEU A 434 -0.52 -22.24 14.94
CA LEU A 434 -0.37 -22.77 16.29
C LEU A 434 0.79 -23.74 16.49
N PRO A 435 1.09 -24.70 15.59
CA PRO A 435 2.23 -25.60 15.75
C PRO A 435 3.59 -24.90 15.80
N GLN A 436 3.66 -23.66 15.31
CA GLN A 436 4.87 -22.85 15.29
C GLN A 436 4.97 -21.87 16.48
N TRP A 437 4.08 -21.98 17.48
CA TRP A 437 3.96 -21.05 18.61
C TRP A 437 5.26 -20.74 19.33
N ASN A 438 6.10 -21.76 19.55
CA ASN A 438 7.35 -21.62 20.30
C ASN A 438 8.59 -21.35 19.44
N ARG A 439 8.42 -21.21 18.13
CA ARG A 439 9.55 -21.00 17.22
C ARG A 439 10.14 -19.60 17.40
N LEU A 440 11.46 -19.54 17.59
CA LEU A 440 12.23 -18.31 17.69
C LEU A 440 12.80 -17.91 16.31
N PRO A 441 13.00 -16.61 16.05
CA PRO A 441 13.75 -16.16 14.88
C PRO A 441 15.17 -16.69 14.86
N ALA A 442 15.73 -16.94 13.67
CA ALA A 442 17.08 -17.47 13.48
C ALA A 442 18.20 -16.56 14.06
N ALA A 443 17.91 -15.27 14.25
CA ALA A 443 18.84 -14.31 14.86
C ALA A 443 18.81 -14.30 16.40
N ALA A 444 17.89 -15.05 17.03
CA ALA A 444 17.73 -15.13 18.49
C ALA A 444 18.10 -16.52 19.05
N SER A 445 18.51 -17.44 18.20
CA SER A 445 19.10 -18.76 18.49
C SER A 445 20.61 -18.71 18.25
#